data_ae857e8fce06315d3c066fc9f685e7d6
#
_entry.id   ae857e8fce06315d3c066fc9f685e7d6
#
_cell.length_a   1.000
_cell.length_b   1.000
_cell.length_c   1.000
_cell.angle_alpha   90.00
_cell.angle_beta   90.00
_cell.angle_gamma   90.00
#
_symmetry.space_group_name_H-M   'P 1'
#
loop_
_entity.id
_entity.type
_entity.pdbx_description
1 polymer ?
#
loop_
_entity_poly.entity_id
_entity_poly.type
_entity_poly.pdbx_seq_one_letter_code
_entity_poly.pdbx_strand_id
1 'polypeptide(L)'
;MYDTELPEIFLIIHGTGTMMGKAKYGNYFVIYQGCTIGASHGKYPVIGNGVSVTANASIIGKSNIGDGSTISTRTTIFQKDIKANHTALIDFETGILKLKPSKICYAQQFFNVDLNII
;
A
#
# COMPACT_ATOMS: atom_id res chain seq x y z
N MET A 1 -15.79 -1.11 4.51
CA MET A 1 -15.51 0.22 3.93
C MET A 1 -16.38 1.29 4.52
N TYR A 2 -16.34 1.39 5.77
CA TYR A 2 -17.16 2.34 6.47
C TYR A 2 -16.35 3.61 6.74
N ASP A 3 -16.95 4.78 6.47
CA ASP A 3 -16.36 6.08 6.77
C ASP A 3 -15.02 6.33 6.06
N THR A 4 -14.92 5.97 4.79
CA THR A 4 -13.75 6.26 3.98
C THR A 4 -14.13 6.46 2.53
N GLU A 5 -13.34 7.24 1.81
CA GLU A 5 -13.48 7.43 0.37
C GLU A 5 -12.50 6.55 -0.37
N LEU A 6 -12.98 5.87 -1.39
CA LEU A 6 -12.11 5.13 -2.29
C LEU A 6 -11.44 6.09 -3.28
N PRO A 7 -10.26 5.73 -3.80
CA PRO A 7 -9.66 6.50 -4.89
C PRO A 7 -10.53 6.37 -6.15
N GLU A 8 -10.36 7.30 -7.08
CA GLU A 8 -11.09 7.26 -8.35
C GLU A 8 -10.59 6.15 -9.25
N ILE A 9 -9.29 5.87 -9.21
CA ILE A 9 -8.65 4.86 -10.05
C ILE A 9 -7.92 3.87 -9.15
N PHE A 10 -8.37 2.62 -9.17
CA PHE A 10 -7.76 1.57 -8.36
C PHE A 10 -8.06 0.20 -8.96
N LEU A 11 -7.32 -0.80 -8.51
CA LEU A 11 -7.49 -2.18 -8.94
C LEU A 11 -7.41 -3.11 -7.74
N ILE A 12 -8.41 -3.95 -7.59
CA ILE A 12 -8.42 -5.01 -6.58
C ILE A 12 -8.17 -6.32 -7.29
N ILE A 13 -7.09 -7.01 -6.90
CA ILE A 13 -6.72 -8.29 -7.50
C ILE A 13 -7.04 -9.39 -6.49
N HIS A 14 -7.92 -10.31 -6.88
CA HIS A 14 -8.32 -11.44 -6.03
C HIS A 14 -8.78 -10.98 -4.63
N GLY A 15 -9.75 -10.09 -4.57
CA GLY A 15 -10.12 -9.34 -3.36
C GLY A 15 -10.62 -10.13 -2.15
N THR A 16 -10.50 -11.44 -2.12
CA THR A 16 -10.96 -12.26 -0.98
C THR A 16 -10.21 -11.88 0.31
N GLY A 17 -10.96 -11.59 1.36
CA GLY A 17 -10.38 -11.25 2.65
C GLY A 17 -9.73 -9.88 2.72
N THR A 18 -9.87 -9.05 1.69
CA THR A 18 -9.30 -7.71 1.68
C THR A 18 -10.22 -6.74 2.39
N MET A 19 -9.63 -5.95 3.29
CA MET A 19 -10.36 -4.91 3.98
C MET A 19 -9.72 -3.55 3.72
N MET A 20 -10.43 -2.68 3.03
CA MET A 20 -10.02 -1.30 2.81
C MET A 20 -10.71 -0.41 3.83
N GLY A 21 -10.11 -0.29 5.00
CA GLY A 21 -10.61 0.55 6.07
C GLY A 21 -10.27 2.02 5.87
N LYS A 22 -10.43 2.80 6.91
CA LYS A 22 -10.23 4.23 6.84
C LYS A 22 -8.79 4.58 6.51
N ALA A 23 -8.61 5.33 5.43
CA ALA A 23 -7.33 5.84 4.98
C ALA A 23 -7.57 6.94 3.96
N LYS A 24 -6.55 7.73 3.68
CA LYS A 24 -6.58 8.64 2.54
C LYS A 24 -5.86 7.95 1.40
N TYR A 25 -6.62 7.56 0.37
CA TYR A 25 -6.10 6.77 -0.74
C TYR A 25 -5.75 7.65 -1.92
N GLY A 26 -4.54 7.52 -2.44
CA GLY A 26 -4.17 8.09 -3.73
C GLY A 26 -4.69 7.23 -4.89
N ASN A 27 -4.59 7.75 -6.11
CA ASN A 27 -5.03 7.05 -7.31
C ASN A 27 -4.00 6.03 -7.81
N TYR A 28 -4.43 5.17 -8.72
CA TYR A 28 -3.62 4.06 -9.25
C TYR A 28 -3.17 3.11 -8.14
N PHE A 29 -4.06 2.91 -7.19
CA PHE A 29 -3.84 2.02 -6.05
C PHE A 29 -4.13 0.58 -6.45
N VAL A 30 -3.24 -0.33 -6.11
CA VAL A 30 -3.37 -1.76 -6.40
C VAL A 30 -3.34 -2.52 -5.07
N ILE A 31 -4.33 -3.38 -4.86
CA ILE A 31 -4.40 -4.16 -3.63
C ILE A 31 -4.80 -5.60 -3.94
N TYR A 32 -4.11 -6.54 -3.33
CA TYR A 32 -4.33 -7.97 -3.51
C TYR A 32 -5.19 -8.55 -2.37
N GLN A 33 -5.42 -9.87 -2.43
CA GLN A 33 -6.21 -10.59 -1.43
C GLN A 33 -5.58 -10.56 -0.04
N GLY A 34 -6.41 -10.65 0.97
CA GLY A 34 -5.98 -10.79 2.36
C GLY A 34 -5.29 -9.57 2.96
N CYS A 35 -5.39 -8.42 2.29
CA CYS A 35 -4.77 -7.20 2.78
C CYS A 35 -5.69 -6.45 3.73
N THR A 36 -5.09 -5.71 4.66
CA THR A 36 -5.84 -4.86 5.58
C THR A 36 -5.26 -3.46 5.60
N ILE A 37 -6.10 -2.48 5.32
CA ILE A 37 -5.78 -1.08 5.50
C ILE A 37 -6.69 -0.58 6.62
N GLY A 38 -6.13 0.03 7.65
CA GLY A 38 -6.98 0.44 8.75
C GLY A 38 -6.38 1.48 9.68
N ALA A 39 -7.26 2.01 10.54
CA ALA A 39 -6.91 3.00 11.55
C ALA A 39 -6.47 2.32 12.85
N SER A 40 -5.71 3.06 13.64
CA SER A 40 -5.35 2.68 15.00
C SER A 40 -5.33 3.94 15.86
N HIS A 41 -6.04 3.89 16.99
CA HIS A 41 -6.12 5.04 17.92
C HIS A 41 -6.59 6.33 17.24
N GLY A 42 -7.56 6.22 16.33
CA GLY A 42 -8.13 7.36 15.63
C GLY A 42 -7.24 7.93 14.53
N LYS A 43 -6.10 7.33 14.25
CA LYS A 43 -5.19 7.75 13.19
C LYS A 43 -5.17 6.72 12.08
N TYR A 44 -5.05 7.19 10.83
CA TYR A 44 -5.18 6.32 9.67
C TYR A 44 -4.08 6.63 8.64
N PRO A 45 -3.81 5.67 7.74
CA PRO A 45 -2.78 5.85 6.73
C PRO A 45 -3.11 6.95 5.71
N VAL A 46 -2.06 7.59 5.21
CA VAL A 46 -2.12 8.45 4.03
C VAL A 46 -1.28 7.76 2.95
N ILE A 47 -1.94 7.34 1.90
CA ILE A 47 -1.35 6.52 0.84
C ILE A 47 -1.26 7.34 -0.43
N GLY A 48 -0.06 7.45 -0.99
CA GLY A 48 0.19 8.21 -2.20
C GLY A 48 -0.35 7.52 -3.46
N ASN A 49 0.01 8.08 -4.62
CA ASN A 49 -0.40 7.53 -5.91
C ASN A 49 0.50 6.36 -6.32
N GLY A 50 -0.06 5.40 -7.05
CA GLY A 50 0.71 4.29 -7.60
C GLY A 50 1.25 3.31 -6.56
N VAL A 51 0.64 3.24 -5.40
CA VAL A 51 1.04 2.33 -4.33
C VAL A 51 0.42 0.96 -4.56
N SER A 52 1.21 -0.08 -4.37
CA SER A 52 0.76 -1.47 -4.47
C SER A 52 0.91 -2.17 -3.13
N VAL A 53 -0.16 -2.85 -2.70
CA VAL A 53 -0.18 -3.63 -1.47
C VAL A 53 -0.41 -5.08 -1.87
N THR A 54 0.61 -5.91 -1.74
CA THR A 54 0.55 -7.27 -2.25
C THR A 54 -0.01 -8.24 -1.20
N ALA A 55 -0.17 -9.50 -1.57
CA ALA A 55 -0.96 -10.47 -0.82
C ALA A 55 -0.65 -10.50 0.69
N ASN A 56 -1.70 -10.45 1.49
CA ASN A 56 -1.65 -10.58 2.94
C ASN A 56 -0.80 -9.51 3.65
N ALA A 57 -0.55 -8.38 2.98
CA ALA A 57 0.13 -7.25 3.60
C ALA A 57 -0.87 -6.36 4.34
N SER A 58 -0.37 -5.56 5.27
CA SER A 58 -1.22 -4.67 6.06
C SER A 58 -0.57 -3.31 6.25
N ILE A 59 -1.38 -2.26 6.24
CA ILE A 59 -0.95 -0.89 6.58
C ILE A 59 -1.92 -0.37 7.63
N ILE A 60 -1.44 -0.17 8.83
CA ILE A 60 -2.29 0.14 9.99
C ILE A 60 -1.77 1.38 10.72
N GLY A 61 -2.71 2.27 11.05
CA GLY A 61 -2.41 3.44 11.88
C GLY A 61 -1.74 4.57 11.10
N LYS A 62 -1.13 5.49 11.82
CA LYS A 62 -0.51 6.68 11.22
C LYS A 62 0.73 6.28 10.42
N SER A 63 0.56 6.18 9.11
CA SER A 63 1.63 5.82 8.18
C SER A 63 1.49 6.67 6.92
N ASN A 64 2.59 7.25 6.46
CA ASN A 64 2.61 7.96 5.18
C ASN A 64 3.34 7.08 4.18
N ILE A 65 2.62 6.60 3.18
CA ILE A 65 3.17 5.72 2.15
C ILE A 65 3.39 6.55 0.90
N GLY A 66 4.64 6.73 0.52
CA GLY A 66 5.02 7.59 -0.60
C GLY A 66 4.60 7.03 -1.96
N ASP A 67 4.50 7.92 -2.95
CA ASP A 67 4.08 7.56 -4.31
C ASP A 67 4.96 6.46 -4.89
N GLY A 68 4.35 5.55 -5.62
CA GLY A 68 5.05 4.48 -6.33
C GLY A 68 5.63 3.37 -5.47
N SER A 69 5.34 3.39 -4.17
CA SER A 69 5.88 2.39 -3.24
C SER A 69 5.12 1.07 -3.32
N THR A 70 5.79 0.02 -2.93
CA THR A 70 5.24 -1.33 -2.90
C THR A 70 5.39 -1.93 -1.51
N ILE A 71 4.32 -2.49 -1.01
CA ILE A 71 4.34 -3.26 0.25
C ILE A 71 4.31 -4.73 -0.13
N SER A 72 5.41 -5.43 0.17
CA SER A 72 5.59 -6.82 -0.25
C SER A 72 4.68 -7.77 0.51
N THR A 73 4.53 -8.96 -0.04
CA THR A 73 3.69 -10.02 0.51
C THR A 73 3.96 -10.25 1.99
N ARG A 74 2.89 -10.30 2.79
CA ARG A 74 2.90 -10.58 4.23
C ARG A 74 3.66 -9.56 5.07
N THR A 75 3.90 -8.37 4.53
CA THR A 75 4.58 -7.30 5.25
C THR A 75 3.54 -6.46 6.00
N THR A 76 3.82 -6.16 7.24
CA THR A 76 2.98 -5.30 8.06
C THR A 76 3.67 -3.96 8.28
N ILE A 77 2.98 -2.88 7.91
CA ILE A 77 3.39 -1.52 8.18
C ILE A 77 2.49 -1.00 9.29
N PHE A 78 3.07 -0.79 10.46
CA PHE A 78 2.34 -0.27 11.61
C PHE A 78 2.97 1.03 12.07
N GLN A 79 2.27 2.13 11.84
CA GLN A 79 2.69 3.47 12.26
C GLN A 79 4.12 3.81 11.82
N LYS A 80 4.43 3.54 10.54
CA LYS A 80 5.72 3.83 9.92
C LYS A 80 5.53 4.49 8.57
N ASP A 81 6.46 5.36 8.21
CA ASP A 81 6.47 6.03 6.91
C ASP A 81 7.33 5.25 5.92
N ILE A 82 6.88 5.19 4.68
CA ILE A 82 7.61 4.57 3.57
C ILE A 82 7.87 5.66 2.53
N LYS A 83 9.12 5.85 2.17
CA LYS A 83 9.51 6.84 1.16
C LYS A 83 8.95 6.47 -0.21
N ALA A 84 8.70 7.49 -1.04
CA ALA A 84 8.29 7.27 -2.42
C ALA A 84 9.27 6.36 -3.15
N ASN A 85 8.73 5.53 -4.05
CA ASN A 85 9.49 4.63 -4.91
C ASN A 85 10.39 3.66 -4.12
N HIS A 86 9.90 3.19 -2.98
CA HIS A 86 10.56 2.16 -2.19
C HIS A 86 9.69 0.93 -2.04
N THR A 87 10.33 -0.19 -1.88
CA THR A 87 9.67 -1.46 -1.54
C THR A 87 9.93 -1.78 -0.08
N ALA A 88 8.86 -1.98 0.67
CA ALA A 88 8.93 -2.43 2.06
C ALA A 88 8.73 -3.94 2.09
N LEU A 89 9.61 -4.64 2.75
CA LEU A 89 9.53 -6.10 2.87
C LEU A 89 9.99 -6.56 4.25
N ILE A 90 9.45 -7.70 4.67
CA ILE A 90 9.87 -8.36 5.90
C ILE A 90 10.90 -9.43 5.53
N ASP A 91 12.03 -9.44 6.22
CA ASP A 91 12.96 -10.55 6.18
C ASP A 91 12.36 -11.67 7.04
N PHE A 92 11.95 -12.76 6.41
CA PHE A 92 11.26 -13.84 7.12
C PHE A 92 12.15 -14.59 8.09
N GLU A 93 13.47 -14.51 7.96
CA GLU A 93 14.40 -15.14 8.91
C GLU A 93 14.54 -14.32 10.19
N THR A 94 14.62 -12.99 10.06
CA THR A 94 14.86 -12.12 11.20
C THR A 94 13.61 -11.40 11.71
N GLY A 95 12.55 -11.32 10.89
CA GLY A 95 11.36 -10.54 11.20
C GLY A 95 11.56 -9.03 11.09
N ILE A 96 12.68 -8.59 10.54
CA ILE A 96 13.01 -7.17 10.46
C ILE A 96 12.44 -6.58 9.16
N LEU A 97 11.76 -5.44 9.28
CA LEU A 97 11.30 -4.66 8.13
C LEU A 97 12.49 -4.04 7.42
N LYS A 98 12.58 -4.26 6.13
CA LYS A 98 13.61 -3.68 5.27
C LYS A 98 12.97 -2.81 4.22
N LEU A 99 13.63 -1.70 3.88
CA LEU A 99 13.22 -0.80 2.83
C LEU A 99 14.32 -0.75 1.79
N LYS A 100 13.94 -0.88 0.53
CA LYS A 100 14.91 -0.74 -0.57
C LYS A 100 14.29 0.09 -1.69
N PRO A 101 15.11 0.86 -2.45
CA PRO A 101 14.60 1.57 -3.60
C PRO A 101 14.02 0.60 -4.63
N SER A 102 12.84 0.95 -5.17
CA SER A 102 12.22 0.19 -6.24
C SER A 102 12.81 0.61 -7.58
N LYS A 103 13.24 -0.33 -8.39
CA LYS A 103 13.72 -0.04 -9.75
C LYS A 103 12.57 0.36 -10.66
N ILE A 104 11.41 -0.28 -10.48
CA ILE A 104 10.22 -0.05 -11.28
C ILE A 104 9.04 0.03 -10.32
N CYS A 105 8.12 0.97 -10.58
CA CYS A 105 6.87 1.05 -9.85
C CYS A 105 6.03 -0.19 -10.18
N TYR A 106 5.74 -1.01 -9.19
CA TYR A 106 4.98 -2.26 -9.37
C TYR A 106 3.61 -2.02 -10.00
N ALA A 107 2.94 -0.94 -9.60
CA ALA A 107 1.60 -0.63 -10.12
C ALA A 107 1.60 -0.30 -11.61
N GLN A 108 2.73 0.12 -12.18
CA GLN A 108 2.82 0.55 -13.58
C GLN A 108 2.32 -0.52 -14.54
N GLN A 109 2.53 -1.80 -14.24
CA GLN A 109 2.12 -2.89 -15.13
C GLN A 109 0.61 -2.97 -15.36
N PHE A 110 -0.18 -2.35 -14.51
CA PHE A 110 -1.65 -2.43 -14.56
C PHE A 110 -2.30 -1.22 -15.21
N PHE A 111 -1.56 -0.16 -15.50
CA PHE A 111 -2.13 1.10 -15.97
C PHE A 111 -1.42 1.59 -17.23
N ASN A 112 -2.20 2.22 -18.11
CA ASN A 112 -1.68 2.74 -19.39
C ASN A 112 -1.04 4.12 -19.25
N VAL A 113 -1.19 4.77 -18.11
CA VAL A 113 -0.63 6.08 -17.83
C VAL A 113 0.78 5.90 -17.27
N ASP A 114 1.71 6.77 -17.65
CA ASP A 114 3.05 6.78 -17.07
C ASP A 114 2.96 7.30 -15.64
N LEU A 115 3.12 6.43 -14.65
CA LEU A 115 2.97 6.78 -13.24
C LEU A 115 4.12 7.65 -12.72
N ASN A 116 5.20 7.82 -13.49
CA ASN A 116 6.29 8.69 -13.08
C ASN A 116 5.98 10.17 -13.28
N ILE A 117 4.93 10.50 -14.01
CA ILE A 117 4.59 11.89 -14.36
C ILE A 117 3.25 12.37 -13.79
N ILE A 118 2.64 11.57 -12.94
CA ILE A 118 1.38 11.97 -12.30
C ILE A 118 1.59 12.72 -11.01
#